data_f16186272035a88d2808770333fa61a8
#
_entry.id   f16186272035a88d2808770333fa61a8
#
_cell.length_a   1.000
_cell.length_b   1.000
_cell.length_c   1.000
_cell.angle_alpha   90.00
_cell.angle_beta   90.00
_cell.angle_gamma   90.00
#
_symmetry.space_group_name_H-M   'P 1'
#
loop_
_entity.id
_entity.type
_entity.pdbx_description
1 polymer ?
#
loop_
_entity_poly.entity_id
_entity_poly.type
_entity_poly.pdbx_seq_one_letter_code
_entity_poly.pdbx_strand_id
1 'polypeptide(L)'
;EYGFTAYILGQDQEEAHKHISLFEQHLNALKHQLPQAQYYAYLSSVYTYKLGLDKKHLMKYASGIFDNIKRAMELDDEDPLVLSMQGNVEFYSPFGSKKKALEYYLKADSIYHQMPNTAELWNVRAVQMTIVQCLAKMNRAEDAKQQCMQFLEEEPDCVIFQNLLSELTNPSNN
;
A
#
# COMPACT_ATOMS: atom_id res chain seq x y z
N GLU A 1 9.88 0.71 -3.40
CA GLU A 1 8.49 0.40 -3.85
C GLU A 1 8.23 0.84 -5.28
N TYR A 2 8.46 2.10 -5.64
CA TYR A 2 8.23 2.60 -7.01
C TYR A 2 8.91 1.75 -8.09
N GLY A 3 10.19 1.43 -7.90
CA GLY A 3 10.92 0.58 -8.85
C GLY A 3 10.28 -0.79 -9.03
N PHE A 4 9.87 -1.45 -7.94
CA PHE A 4 9.16 -2.73 -8.00
C PHE A 4 7.87 -2.63 -8.80
N THR A 5 7.03 -1.65 -8.50
CA THR A 5 5.74 -1.47 -9.19
C THR A 5 5.95 -1.19 -10.69
N ALA A 6 6.90 -0.32 -11.04
CA ALA A 6 7.19 0.02 -12.42
C ALA A 6 7.71 -1.19 -13.22
N TYR A 7 8.61 -1.99 -12.65
CA TYR A 7 9.19 -3.13 -13.36
C TYR A 7 8.30 -4.37 -13.37
N ILE A 8 7.48 -4.60 -12.34
CA ILE A 8 6.45 -5.66 -12.37
C ILE A 8 5.40 -5.36 -13.43
N LEU A 9 4.90 -4.12 -13.49
CA LEU A 9 3.93 -3.72 -14.51
C LEU A 9 4.55 -3.73 -15.91
N GLY A 10 5.84 -3.36 -16.02
CA GLY A 10 6.63 -3.44 -17.26
C GLY A 10 7.11 -4.85 -17.61
N GLN A 11 6.81 -5.87 -16.79
CA GLN A 11 7.23 -7.27 -16.96
C GLN A 11 8.74 -7.50 -16.92
N ASP A 12 9.52 -6.56 -16.40
CA ASP A 12 10.96 -6.71 -16.18
C ASP A 12 11.22 -7.35 -14.81
N GLN A 13 11.19 -8.68 -14.77
CA GLN A 13 11.37 -9.44 -13.53
C GLN A 13 12.79 -9.33 -12.96
N GLU A 14 13.81 -9.20 -13.79
CA GLU A 14 15.20 -9.11 -13.33
C GLU A 14 15.42 -7.80 -12.55
N GLU A 15 15.02 -6.66 -13.12
CA GLU A 15 15.09 -5.36 -12.44
C GLU A 15 14.17 -5.33 -11.20
N ALA A 16 12.99 -5.95 -11.25
CA ALA A 16 12.12 -6.07 -10.07
C ALA A 16 12.81 -6.83 -8.93
N HIS A 17 13.47 -7.95 -9.20
CA HIS A 17 14.26 -8.70 -8.19
C HIS A 17 15.40 -7.87 -7.61
N LYS A 18 16.10 -7.11 -8.43
CA LYS A 18 17.17 -6.23 -8.00
C LYS A 18 16.66 -5.13 -7.05
N HIS A 19 15.53 -4.49 -7.40
CA HIS A 19 14.92 -3.46 -6.55
C HIS A 19 14.41 -4.02 -5.21
N ILE A 20 13.83 -5.22 -5.19
CA ILE A 20 13.44 -5.88 -3.92
C ILE A 20 14.67 -6.17 -3.06
N SER A 21 15.74 -6.67 -3.66
CA SER A 21 16.99 -6.98 -2.95
C SER A 21 17.62 -5.72 -2.34
N LEU A 22 17.63 -4.62 -3.09
CA LEU A 22 18.10 -3.31 -2.60
C LEU A 22 17.21 -2.78 -1.48
N PHE A 23 15.89 -2.88 -1.61
CA PHE A 23 14.96 -2.46 -0.57
C PHE A 23 15.21 -3.23 0.73
N GLU A 24 15.31 -4.57 0.66
CA GLU A 24 15.60 -5.40 1.83
C GLU A 24 16.96 -5.06 2.46
N GLN A 25 17.99 -4.82 1.64
CA GLN A 25 19.33 -4.44 2.11
C GLN A 25 19.28 -3.10 2.86
N HIS A 26 18.63 -2.07 2.29
CA HIS A 26 18.48 -0.76 2.93
C HIS A 26 17.65 -0.86 4.21
N LEU A 27 16.55 -1.62 4.19
CA LEU A 27 15.71 -1.83 5.36
C LEU A 27 16.50 -2.47 6.51
N ASN A 28 17.32 -3.50 6.21
CA ASN A 28 18.16 -4.14 7.21
C ASN A 28 19.24 -3.20 7.76
N ALA A 29 19.81 -2.34 6.93
CA ALA A 29 20.79 -1.33 7.37
C ALA A 29 20.15 -0.30 8.33
N LEU A 30 18.87 0.01 8.13
CA LEU A 30 18.12 0.98 8.94
C LEU A 30 17.41 0.35 10.16
N LYS A 31 17.53 -0.95 10.37
CA LYS A 31 16.80 -1.72 11.39
C LYS A 31 16.80 -1.09 12.81
N HIS A 32 17.89 -0.46 13.21
CA HIS A 32 18.04 0.14 14.53
C HIS A 32 17.79 1.66 14.54
N GLN A 33 17.48 2.24 13.37
CA GLN A 33 17.21 3.67 13.20
C GLN A 33 15.72 3.94 13.00
N LEU A 34 14.99 2.98 12.44
CA LEU A 34 13.55 3.07 12.25
C LEU A 34 12.80 2.70 13.54
N PRO A 35 11.61 3.27 13.78
CA PRO A 35 10.64 2.70 14.71
C PRO A 35 10.43 1.22 14.41
N GLN A 36 10.44 0.37 15.44
CA GLN A 36 10.40 -1.07 15.23
C GLN A 36 9.10 -1.54 14.54
N ALA A 37 7.97 -0.87 14.82
CA ALA A 37 6.71 -1.15 14.14
C ALA A 37 6.83 -0.92 12.63
N GLN A 38 7.37 0.21 12.20
CA GLN A 38 7.60 0.54 10.80
C GLN A 38 8.58 -0.43 10.12
N TYR A 39 9.65 -0.83 10.81
CA TYR A 39 10.59 -1.83 10.30
C TYR A 39 9.87 -3.14 9.94
N TYR A 40 9.03 -3.66 10.84
CA TYR A 40 8.29 -4.90 10.58
C TYR A 40 7.20 -4.71 9.51
N ALA A 41 6.55 -3.56 9.46
CA ALA A 41 5.59 -3.25 8.40
C ALA A 41 6.26 -3.27 7.01
N TYR A 42 7.41 -2.62 6.84
CA TYR A 42 8.18 -2.67 5.60
C TYR A 42 8.72 -4.07 5.30
N LEU A 43 9.12 -4.84 6.31
CA LEU A 43 9.57 -6.20 6.09
C LEU A 43 8.44 -7.10 5.57
N SER A 44 7.20 -6.89 6.04
CA SER A 44 6.00 -7.52 5.46
C SER A 44 5.84 -7.19 3.97
N SER A 45 6.06 -5.93 3.57
CA SER A 45 6.03 -5.51 2.15
C SER A 45 7.12 -6.19 1.32
N VAL A 46 8.33 -6.34 1.85
CA VAL A 46 9.41 -7.10 1.16
C VAL A 46 8.97 -8.52 0.84
N TYR A 47 8.35 -9.21 1.81
CA TYR A 47 7.83 -10.56 1.59
C TYR A 47 6.66 -10.59 0.59
N THR A 48 5.81 -9.57 0.59
CA THR A 48 4.73 -9.42 -0.41
C THR A 48 5.29 -9.32 -1.82
N TYR A 49 6.32 -8.49 -2.02
CA TYR A 49 6.97 -8.34 -3.32
C TYR A 49 7.69 -9.62 -3.77
N LYS A 50 8.39 -10.29 -2.85
CA LYS A 50 9.00 -11.61 -3.13
C LYS A 50 7.97 -12.64 -3.55
N LEU A 51 6.79 -12.66 -2.90
CA LEU A 51 5.70 -13.55 -3.25
C LEU A 51 5.15 -13.25 -4.65
N GLY A 52 5.06 -11.98 -5.04
CA GLY A 52 4.62 -11.57 -6.37
C GLY A 52 5.52 -12.09 -7.48
N LEU A 53 6.84 -12.16 -7.25
CA LEU A 53 7.82 -12.63 -8.23
C LEU A 53 8.06 -14.14 -8.19
N ASP A 54 8.07 -14.75 -7.02
CA ASP A 54 8.43 -16.17 -6.85
C ASP A 54 7.36 -16.93 -6.06
N LYS A 55 6.44 -17.53 -6.80
CA LYS A 55 5.37 -18.36 -6.23
C LYS A 55 5.85 -19.73 -5.71
N LYS A 56 7.07 -20.15 -6.02
CA LYS A 56 7.60 -21.45 -5.57
C LYS A 56 7.79 -21.50 -4.05
N HIS A 57 8.01 -20.33 -3.43
CA HIS A 57 8.21 -20.21 -1.99
C HIS A 57 6.97 -19.60 -1.28
N LEU A 58 5.78 -19.85 -1.82
CA LEU A 58 4.51 -19.30 -1.36
C LEU A 58 4.35 -19.35 0.18
N MET A 59 4.52 -20.53 0.78
CA MET A 59 4.31 -20.73 2.23
C MET A 59 5.29 -19.89 3.06
N LYS A 60 6.55 -19.86 2.66
CA LYS A 60 7.60 -19.08 3.34
C LYS A 60 7.29 -17.58 3.29
N TYR A 61 6.94 -17.08 2.11
CA TYR A 61 6.68 -15.66 1.94
C TYR A 61 5.35 -15.26 2.59
N ALA A 62 4.31 -16.09 2.50
CA ALA A 62 3.05 -15.84 3.19
C ALA A 62 3.22 -15.77 4.70
N SER A 63 3.94 -16.73 5.32
CA SER A 63 4.28 -16.65 6.75
C SER A 63 5.02 -15.35 7.07
N GLY A 64 6.05 -14.99 6.26
CA GLY A 64 6.79 -13.75 6.44
C GLY A 64 5.91 -12.50 6.38
N ILE A 65 4.91 -12.46 5.49
CA ILE A 65 3.95 -11.36 5.41
C ILE A 65 3.15 -11.25 6.72
N PHE A 66 2.48 -12.34 7.11
CA PHE A 66 1.57 -12.32 8.25
C PHE A 66 2.29 -12.15 9.60
N ASP A 67 3.42 -12.80 9.80
CA ASP A 67 4.17 -12.70 11.05
C ASP A 67 4.72 -11.29 11.27
N ASN A 68 5.23 -10.65 10.20
CA ASN A 68 5.78 -9.32 10.31
C ASN A 68 4.71 -8.24 10.47
N ILE A 69 3.61 -8.31 9.73
CA ILE A 69 2.54 -7.31 9.90
C ILE A 69 1.85 -7.45 11.27
N LYS A 70 1.65 -8.68 11.75
CA LYS A 70 1.16 -8.93 13.10
C LYS A 70 2.09 -8.29 14.13
N ARG A 71 3.40 -8.50 13.99
CA ARG A 71 4.38 -7.92 14.90
C ARG A 71 4.39 -6.40 14.84
N ALA A 72 4.23 -5.79 13.68
CA ALA A 72 4.11 -4.36 13.53
C ALA A 72 2.90 -3.81 14.29
N MET A 73 1.73 -4.42 14.11
CA MET A 73 0.48 -4.06 14.79
C MET A 73 0.54 -4.25 16.32
N GLU A 74 1.25 -5.29 16.82
CA GLU A 74 1.48 -5.47 18.25
C GLU A 74 2.37 -4.38 18.88
N LEU A 75 3.24 -3.77 18.08
CA LEU A 75 4.17 -2.73 18.53
C LEU A 75 3.55 -1.33 18.48
N ASP A 76 2.80 -1.04 17.42
CA ASP A 76 2.11 0.25 17.25
C ASP A 76 0.96 0.10 16.24
N ASP A 77 -0.27 0.01 16.73
CA ASP A 77 -1.49 -0.09 15.93
C ASP A 77 -2.13 1.27 15.62
N GLU A 78 -1.45 2.36 15.97
CA GLU A 78 -1.83 3.74 15.65
C GLU A 78 -0.87 4.39 14.62
N ASP A 79 0.25 3.77 14.30
CA ASP A 79 1.17 4.28 13.28
C ASP A 79 0.50 4.19 11.89
N PRO A 80 0.37 5.30 11.13
CA PRO A 80 -0.38 5.31 9.87
C PRO A 80 0.28 4.46 8.77
N LEU A 81 1.62 4.28 8.79
CA LEU A 81 2.29 3.37 7.88
C LEU A 81 1.93 1.91 8.21
N VAL A 82 1.94 1.54 9.49
CA VAL A 82 1.58 0.18 9.93
C VAL A 82 0.13 -0.13 9.56
N LEU A 83 -0.78 0.81 9.81
CA LEU A 83 -2.19 0.67 9.41
C LEU A 83 -2.34 0.51 7.90
N SER A 84 -1.65 1.31 7.10
CA SER A 84 -1.72 1.20 5.64
C SER A 84 -1.20 -0.16 5.14
N MET A 85 -0.11 -0.68 5.72
CA MET A 85 0.43 -1.99 5.38
C MET A 85 -0.47 -3.15 5.83
N GLN A 86 -1.13 -3.04 6.98
CA GLN A 86 -2.17 -3.99 7.39
C GLN A 86 -3.36 -3.94 6.42
N GLY A 87 -3.76 -2.73 5.99
CA GLY A 87 -4.77 -2.54 4.95
C GLY A 87 -4.40 -3.24 3.64
N ASN A 88 -3.14 -3.13 3.21
CA ASN A 88 -2.63 -3.83 2.02
C ASN A 88 -2.74 -5.36 2.16
N VAL A 89 -2.41 -5.93 3.31
CA VAL A 89 -2.55 -7.37 3.56
C VAL A 89 -4.02 -7.79 3.46
N GLU A 90 -4.94 -7.03 4.04
CA GLU A 90 -6.39 -7.29 3.93
C GLU A 90 -6.92 -7.10 2.49
N PHE A 91 -6.37 -6.15 1.75
CA PHE A 91 -6.82 -5.84 0.39
C PHE A 91 -6.34 -6.86 -0.64
N TYR A 92 -5.08 -7.28 -0.59
CA TYR A 92 -4.48 -8.14 -1.61
C TYR A 92 -4.54 -9.63 -1.26
N SER A 93 -4.73 -9.99 0.01
CA SER A 93 -4.86 -11.40 0.40
C SER A 93 -6.16 -12.01 -0.14
N PRO A 94 -6.10 -13.26 -0.64
CA PRO A 94 -7.30 -13.99 -1.06
C PRO A 94 -8.28 -14.28 0.10
N PHE A 95 -7.79 -14.24 1.34
CA PHE A 95 -8.58 -14.44 2.55
C PHE A 95 -8.89 -13.13 3.30
N GLY A 96 -8.44 -12.00 2.76
CA GLY A 96 -8.61 -10.69 3.38
C GLY A 96 -9.99 -10.09 3.12
N SER A 97 -10.30 -9.05 3.89
CA SER A 97 -11.57 -8.33 3.84
C SER A 97 -11.38 -6.94 3.28
N LYS A 98 -12.00 -6.64 2.13
CA LYS A 98 -11.99 -5.29 1.55
C LYS A 98 -12.59 -4.25 2.51
N LYS A 99 -13.58 -4.66 3.31
CA LYS A 99 -14.16 -3.78 4.31
C LYS A 99 -13.15 -3.41 5.41
N LYS A 100 -12.43 -4.40 5.95
CA LYS A 100 -11.37 -4.14 6.93
C LYS A 100 -10.22 -3.34 6.33
N ALA A 101 -9.83 -3.64 5.09
CA ALA A 101 -8.82 -2.86 4.39
C ALA A 101 -9.20 -1.38 4.33
N LEU A 102 -10.44 -1.07 3.92
CA LEU A 102 -10.95 0.29 3.88
C LEU A 102 -10.92 0.97 5.26
N GLU A 103 -11.30 0.26 6.33
CA GLU A 103 -11.26 0.78 7.71
C GLU A 103 -9.82 1.17 8.11
N TYR A 104 -8.83 0.33 7.81
CA TYR A 104 -7.42 0.62 8.06
C TYR A 104 -6.90 1.81 7.25
N TYR A 105 -7.23 1.88 5.97
CA TYR A 105 -6.81 2.99 5.12
C TYR A 105 -7.41 4.33 5.55
N LEU A 106 -8.71 4.37 5.88
CA LEU A 106 -9.38 5.58 6.37
C LEU A 106 -8.78 6.05 7.70
N LYS A 107 -8.43 5.11 8.61
CA LYS A 107 -7.75 5.45 9.86
C LYS A 107 -6.36 6.02 9.58
N ALA A 108 -5.59 5.39 8.70
CA ALA A 108 -4.25 5.86 8.32
C ALA A 108 -4.30 7.26 7.69
N ASP A 109 -5.22 7.50 6.75
CA ASP A 109 -5.41 8.79 6.09
C ASP A 109 -5.77 9.89 7.09
N SER A 110 -6.70 9.61 8.01
CA SER A 110 -7.08 10.55 9.08
C SER A 110 -5.90 10.93 9.98
N ILE A 111 -5.01 9.98 10.31
CA ILE A 111 -3.82 10.25 11.12
C ILE A 111 -2.81 11.08 10.32
N TYR A 112 -2.56 10.75 9.06
CA TYR A 112 -1.68 11.52 8.19
C TYR A 112 -2.11 12.99 8.07
N HIS A 113 -3.41 13.27 7.95
CA HIS A 113 -3.94 14.65 7.90
C HIS A 113 -3.73 15.43 9.21
N GLN A 114 -3.56 14.76 10.34
CA GLN A 114 -3.29 15.39 11.63
C GLN A 114 -1.80 15.62 11.90
N MET A 115 -0.92 15.01 11.10
CA MET A 115 0.53 15.16 11.27
C MET A 115 1.00 16.48 10.68
N PRO A 116 1.71 17.33 11.46
CA PRO A 116 2.28 18.56 10.94
C PRO A 116 3.41 18.23 9.94
N ASN A 117 3.38 18.81 8.77
CA ASN A 117 4.37 18.58 7.70
C ASN A 117 4.43 17.12 7.23
N THR A 118 3.46 16.71 6.45
CA THR A 118 3.50 15.42 5.75
C THR A 118 4.59 15.44 4.67
N ALA A 119 5.86 15.45 5.08
CA ALA A 119 6.99 15.26 4.17
C ALA A 119 6.89 13.93 3.39
N GLU A 120 6.00 13.05 3.81
CA GLU A 120 5.71 11.75 3.21
C GLU A 120 4.48 11.76 2.31
N LEU A 121 4.31 12.81 1.49
CA LEU A 121 3.21 12.92 0.51
C LEU A 121 2.99 11.63 -0.30
N TRP A 122 4.05 10.86 -0.54
CA TRP A 122 3.95 9.58 -1.23
C TRP A 122 3.10 8.57 -0.45
N ASN A 123 3.30 8.44 0.85
CA ASN A 123 2.53 7.50 1.68
C ASN A 123 1.06 7.94 1.78
N VAL A 124 0.81 9.24 1.92
CA VAL A 124 -0.55 9.80 1.92
C VAL A 124 -1.26 9.49 0.62
N ARG A 125 -0.65 9.82 -0.53
CA ARG A 125 -1.22 9.54 -1.86
C ARG A 125 -1.44 8.05 -2.10
N ALA A 126 -0.53 7.19 -1.64
CA ALA A 126 -0.69 5.75 -1.76
C ALA A 126 -1.90 5.24 -0.97
N VAL A 127 -2.11 5.74 0.25
CA VAL A 127 -3.30 5.41 1.07
C VAL A 127 -4.57 5.92 0.40
N GLN A 128 -4.60 7.17 -0.03
CA GLN A 128 -5.75 7.77 -0.71
C GLN A 128 -6.12 7.02 -2.01
N MET A 129 -5.11 6.67 -2.82
CA MET A 129 -5.30 5.83 -4.01
C MET A 129 -5.93 4.47 -3.66
N THR A 130 -5.44 3.81 -2.61
CA THR A 130 -5.99 2.50 -2.20
C THR A 130 -7.40 2.61 -1.60
N ILE A 131 -7.77 3.72 -0.97
CA ILE A 131 -9.16 3.99 -0.56
C ILE A 131 -10.08 3.96 -1.78
N VAL A 132 -9.73 4.72 -2.83
CA VAL A 132 -10.53 4.78 -4.07
C VAL A 132 -10.64 3.40 -4.71
N GLN A 133 -9.51 2.67 -4.84
CA GLN A 133 -9.49 1.32 -5.40
C GLN A 133 -10.30 0.33 -4.55
N CYS A 134 -10.25 0.45 -3.24
CA CYS A 134 -11.00 -0.41 -2.32
C CYS A 134 -12.51 -0.21 -2.48
N LEU A 135 -12.98 1.03 -2.55
CA LEU A 135 -14.37 1.36 -2.80
C LEU A 135 -14.84 0.80 -4.16
N ALA A 136 -14.04 0.99 -5.21
CA ALA A 136 -14.34 0.44 -6.54
C ALA A 136 -14.45 -1.09 -6.52
N LYS A 137 -13.53 -1.80 -5.85
CA LYS A 137 -13.54 -3.27 -5.71
C LYS A 137 -14.70 -3.79 -4.83
N MET A 138 -15.30 -2.93 -4.02
CA MET A 138 -16.51 -3.23 -3.24
C MET A 138 -17.82 -2.92 -4.01
N ASN A 139 -17.75 -2.63 -5.32
CA ASN A 139 -18.87 -2.20 -6.15
C ASN A 139 -19.51 -0.87 -5.68
N ARG A 140 -18.75 -0.01 -5.04
CA ARG A 140 -19.15 1.31 -4.56
C ARG A 140 -18.56 2.40 -5.48
N ALA A 141 -18.87 2.30 -6.77
CA ALA A 141 -18.25 3.15 -7.81
C ALA A 141 -18.53 4.65 -7.60
N GLU A 142 -19.75 5.02 -7.19
CA GLU A 142 -20.08 6.43 -6.94
C GLU A 142 -19.34 6.99 -5.71
N ASP A 143 -19.21 6.18 -4.64
CA ASP A 143 -18.41 6.58 -3.48
C ASP A 143 -16.92 6.72 -3.85
N ALA A 144 -16.41 5.83 -4.70
CA ALA A 144 -15.04 5.91 -5.20
C ALA A 144 -14.79 7.18 -6.01
N LYS A 145 -15.73 7.58 -6.89
CA LYS A 145 -15.66 8.82 -7.65
C LYS A 145 -15.69 10.04 -6.73
N GLN A 146 -16.63 10.05 -5.79
CA GLN A 146 -16.76 11.16 -4.84
C GLN A 146 -15.48 11.33 -4.02
N GLN A 147 -14.91 10.23 -3.51
CA GLN A 147 -13.67 10.27 -2.75
C GLN A 147 -12.49 10.76 -3.61
N CYS A 148 -12.42 10.31 -4.86
CA CYS A 148 -11.39 10.74 -5.80
C CYS A 148 -11.50 12.25 -6.12
N MET A 149 -12.71 12.76 -6.26
CA MET A 149 -12.96 14.20 -6.46
C MET A 149 -12.56 15.03 -5.24
N GLN A 150 -12.82 14.54 -4.00
CA GLN A 150 -12.37 15.21 -2.78
C GLN A 150 -10.84 15.32 -2.72
N PHE A 151 -10.11 14.26 -3.08
CA PHE A 151 -8.64 14.31 -3.14
C PHE A 151 -8.12 15.27 -4.21
N LEU A 152 -8.84 15.42 -5.33
CA LEU A 152 -8.53 16.41 -6.37
C LEU A 152 -8.86 17.85 -5.95
N GLU A 153 -9.79 18.08 -5.03
CA GLU A 153 -10.01 19.42 -4.45
C GLU A 153 -8.81 19.86 -3.61
N GLU A 154 -8.16 18.92 -2.89
CA GLU A 154 -6.95 19.19 -2.11
C GLU A 154 -5.70 19.32 -3.01
N GLU A 155 -5.63 18.54 -4.08
CA GLU A 155 -4.48 18.45 -4.97
C GLU A 155 -4.91 18.33 -6.45
N PRO A 156 -5.35 19.46 -7.08
CA PRO A 156 -5.95 19.46 -8.41
C PRO A 156 -5.06 18.90 -9.53
N ASP A 157 -3.73 19.07 -9.40
CA ASP A 157 -2.74 18.65 -10.39
C ASP A 157 -2.25 17.20 -10.19
N CYS A 158 -2.84 16.44 -9.26
CA CYS A 158 -2.44 15.06 -9.01
C CYS A 158 -2.87 14.13 -10.15
N VAL A 159 -1.95 13.80 -11.04
CA VAL A 159 -2.18 12.94 -12.22
C VAL A 159 -2.73 11.56 -11.83
N ILE A 160 -2.35 11.03 -10.66
CA ILE A 160 -2.84 9.73 -10.18
C ILE A 160 -4.36 9.76 -10.01
N PHE A 161 -4.90 10.79 -9.35
CA PHE A 161 -6.34 10.90 -9.11
C PHE A 161 -7.11 11.31 -10.37
N GLN A 162 -6.51 12.12 -11.26
CA GLN A 162 -7.11 12.43 -12.56
C GLN A 162 -7.29 11.15 -13.39
N ASN A 163 -6.29 10.28 -13.45
CA ASN A 163 -6.36 8.99 -14.14
C ASN A 163 -7.40 8.06 -13.51
N LEU A 164 -7.39 7.89 -12.18
CA LEU A 164 -8.38 7.07 -11.47
C LEU A 164 -9.81 7.55 -11.71
N LEU A 165 -10.04 8.86 -11.67
CA LEU A 165 -11.38 9.42 -11.94
C LEU A 165 -11.82 9.15 -13.38
N SER A 166 -10.90 9.26 -14.34
CA SER A 166 -11.17 8.92 -15.74
C SER A 166 -11.54 7.45 -15.92
N GLU A 167 -10.80 6.53 -15.29
CA GLU A 167 -11.09 5.09 -15.31
C GLU A 167 -12.44 4.76 -14.69
N LEU A 168 -12.78 5.37 -13.56
CA LEU A 168 -14.06 5.17 -12.88
C LEU A 168 -15.25 5.74 -13.68
N THR A 169 -15.01 6.76 -14.50
CA THR A 169 -16.06 7.41 -15.30
C THR A 169 -16.30 6.67 -16.61
N ASN A 170 -15.24 6.08 -17.20
CA ASN A 170 -15.27 5.40 -18.48
C ASN A 170 -14.83 3.92 -18.33
N PRO A 171 -15.62 3.04 -17.70
CA PRO A 171 -15.20 1.67 -17.39
C PRO A 171 -15.06 0.75 -18.62
N SER A 172 -15.34 1.25 -19.83
CA SER A 172 -15.40 0.44 -21.05
C SER A 172 -14.06 0.25 -21.78
N ASN A 173 -12.93 0.73 -21.24
CA ASN A 173 -11.62 0.69 -21.90
C ASN A 173 -10.61 -0.27 -21.23
N ASN A 174 -11.05 -1.20 -20.38
CA ASN A 174 -10.18 -2.23 -19.77
C ASN A 174 -10.68 -3.65 -20.06
#